data_61619baea5dc2b4a1ef7c1e121e8f824
#
_entry.id   61619baea5dc2b4a1ef7c1e121e8f824
#
_cell.length_a   1.000
_cell.length_b   1.000
_cell.length_c   1.000
_cell.angle_alpha   90.00
_cell.angle_beta   90.00
_cell.angle_gamma   90.00
#
_symmetry.space_group_name_H-M   'P 1'
#
loop_
_entity.id
_entity.type
_entity.pdbx_description
1 polymer ?
#
loop_
_entity_poly.entity_id
_entity_poly.type
_entity_poly.pdbx_seq_one_letter_code
_entity_poly.pdbx_strand_id
1 'polypeptide(L)'
;MFTFTPLRPADLPRLRHWLMMPHVRAWWGDPEAGIREIRRLMASDWAEPMLVAWQGRQIGYLQAYDAASAVPEGDAEPGSFGIDLFIGEPSYVGKGLGTAFLGAYTDRLLKGGRAARILGRPARANHRAVRCLEGAGFHPLEDEGGPLLAMAKDRPGA
;
A
#
# COMPACT_ATOMS: atom_id res chain seq x y z
N MET A 1 12.22 13.19 -6.11
CA MET A 1 12.30 12.69 -4.72
C MET A 1 10.92 12.54 -4.13
N PHE A 2 10.68 11.42 -3.46
CA PHE A 2 9.41 11.16 -2.78
C PHE A 2 9.50 11.51 -1.32
N THR A 3 8.41 12.09 -0.78
CA THR A 3 8.27 12.37 0.63
C THR A 3 7.08 11.59 1.16
N PHE A 4 7.27 10.90 2.29
CA PHE A 4 6.22 10.13 2.96
C PHE A 4 5.92 10.82 4.29
N THR A 5 4.69 11.28 4.46
CA THR A 5 4.28 12.02 5.64
C THR A 5 3.15 11.28 6.34
N PRO A 6 3.24 11.04 7.66
CA PRO A 6 2.12 10.43 8.38
C PRO A 6 0.82 11.18 8.15
N LEU A 7 -0.24 10.42 7.91
CA LEU A 7 -1.55 11.00 7.63
C LEU A 7 -2.11 11.69 8.86
N ARG A 8 -2.68 12.87 8.65
CA ARG A 8 -3.33 13.66 9.72
C ARG A 8 -4.82 13.76 9.43
N PRO A 9 -5.66 14.03 10.45
CA PRO A 9 -7.09 14.22 10.21
C PRO A 9 -7.42 15.26 9.14
N ALA A 10 -6.60 16.32 9.03
CA ALA A 10 -6.78 17.36 8.02
C ALA A 10 -6.58 16.85 6.58
N ASP A 11 -5.93 15.69 6.40
CA ASP A 11 -5.70 15.11 5.09
C ASP A 11 -6.88 14.25 4.59
N LEU A 12 -7.82 13.91 5.48
CA LEU A 12 -8.92 13.01 5.14
C LEU A 12 -9.84 13.53 4.01
N PRO A 13 -10.16 14.82 3.91
CA PRO A 13 -10.94 15.31 2.77
C PRO A 13 -10.28 15.02 1.43
N ARG A 14 -8.95 15.15 1.33
CA ARG A 14 -8.21 14.81 0.11
C ARG A 14 -8.28 13.32 -0.18
N LEU A 15 -8.12 12.49 0.84
CA LEU A 15 -8.21 11.04 0.69
C LEU A 15 -9.61 10.63 0.21
N ARG A 16 -10.66 11.23 0.77
CA ARG A 16 -12.03 10.96 0.34
C ARG A 16 -12.22 11.33 -1.13
N HIS A 17 -11.70 12.49 -1.55
CA HIS A 17 -11.76 12.92 -2.94
C HIS A 17 -11.07 11.90 -3.85
N TRP A 18 -9.88 11.46 -3.49
CA TRP A 18 -9.14 10.46 -4.27
C TRP A 18 -9.87 9.11 -4.32
N LEU A 19 -10.44 8.67 -3.20
CA LEU A 19 -11.19 7.40 -3.15
C LEU A 19 -12.43 7.43 -4.04
N MET A 20 -12.96 8.61 -4.34
CA MET A 20 -14.10 8.78 -5.25
C MET A 20 -13.68 8.80 -6.72
N MET A 21 -12.40 8.97 -7.01
CA MET A 21 -11.90 8.97 -8.39
C MET A 21 -12.13 7.60 -9.03
N PRO A 22 -12.65 7.52 -10.27
CA PRO A 22 -12.98 6.23 -10.90
C PRO A 22 -11.83 5.22 -10.89
N HIS A 23 -10.61 5.67 -11.15
CA HIS A 23 -9.45 4.77 -11.21
C HIS A 23 -9.04 4.21 -9.85
N VAL A 24 -9.42 4.87 -8.75
CA VAL A 24 -9.18 4.38 -7.39
C VAL A 24 -10.38 3.54 -6.94
N ARG A 25 -11.59 4.09 -7.11
CA ARG A 25 -12.82 3.45 -6.66
C ARG A 25 -13.00 2.06 -7.26
N ALA A 26 -12.59 1.88 -8.50
CA ALA A 26 -12.72 0.59 -9.19
C ALA A 26 -12.09 -0.57 -8.41
N TRP A 27 -11.04 -0.29 -7.62
CA TRP A 27 -10.29 -1.32 -6.89
C TRP A 27 -10.39 -1.20 -5.38
N TRP A 28 -10.65 0.01 -4.86
CA TRP A 28 -10.74 0.25 -3.42
C TRP A 28 -12.19 0.20 -2.88
N GLY A 29 -13.18 0.19 -3.76
CA GLY A 29 -14.59 0.02 -3.39
C GLY A 29 -15.22 1.29 -2.83
N ASP A 30 -16.13 1.12 -1.87
CA ASP A 30 -16.88 2.24 -1.31
C ASP A 30 -15.97 3.25 -0.60
N PRO A 31 -15.99 4.53 -1.00
CA PRO A 31 -15.11 5.55 -0.40
C PRO A 31 -15.29 5.71 1.11
N GLU A 32 -16.52 5.63 1.62
CA GLU A 32 -16.75 5.80 3.06
C GLU A 32 -16.22 4.61 3.86
N ALA A 33 -16.32 3.40 3.31
CA ALA A 33 -15.69 2.22 3.91
C ALA A 33 -14.16 2.36 3.92
N GLY A 34 -13.60 2.90 2.85
CA GLY A 34 -12.16 3.18 2.77
C GLY A 34 -11.71 4.17 3.85
N ILE A 35 -12.47 5.25 4.03
CA ILE A 35 -12.15 6.25 5.06
C ILE A 35 -12.23 5.64 6.47
N ARG A 36 -13.23 4.79 6.74
CA ARG A 36 -13.35 4.12 8.05
C ARG A 36 -12.13 3.25 8.32
N GLU A 37 -11.67 2.50 7.33
CA GLU A 37 -10.49 1.66 7.47
C GLU A 37 -9.23 2.49 7.68
N ILE A 38 -9.06 3.57 6.93
CA ILE A 38 -7.91 4.47 7.09
C ILE A 38 -7.90 5.07 8.50
N ARG A 39 -9.06 5.47 9.03
CA ARG A 39 -9.15 5.99 10.39
C ARG A 39 -8.77 4.93 11.43
N ARG A 40 -9.14 3.68 11.20
CA ARG A 40 -8.75 2.57 12.08
C ARG A 40 -7.23 2.44 12.13
N LEU A 41 -6.58 2.50 10.97
CA LEU A 41 -5.12 2.45 10.88
C LEU A 41 -4.46 3.66 11.56
N MET A 42 -5.02 4.86 11.38
CA MET A 42 -4.49 6.08 12.01
C MET A 42 -4.53 5.99 13.54
N ALA A 43 -5.52 5.33 14.10
CA ALA A 43 -5.70 5.18 15.54
C ALA A 43 -4.81 4.08 16.14
N SER A 44 -4.20 3.25 15.31
CA SER A 44 -3.38 2.13 15.77
C SER A 44 -1.92 2.55 15.94
N ASP A 45 -1.15 1.71 16.65
CA ASP A 45 0.30 1.85 16.76
C ASP A 45 1.06 0.84 15.89
N TRP A 46 0.31 0.03 15.11
CA TRP A 46 0.89 -1.04 14.29
C TRP A 46 0.75 -0.77 12.78
N ALA A 47 0.30 0.41 12.40
CA ALA A 47 0.14 0.79 10.99
C ALA A 47 0.74 2.16 10.71
N GLU A 48 1.13 2.35 9.46
CA GLU A 48 1.70 3.60 8.95
C GLU A 48 0.90 4.04 7.72
N PRO A 49 -0.22 4.76 7.92
CA PRO A 49 -0.89 5.41 6.79
C PRO A 49 -0.13 6.67 6.41
N MET A 50 0.33 6.74 5.16
CA MET A 50 1.23 7.80 4.69
C MET A 50 0.67 8.53 3.48
N LEU A 51 0.80 9.84 3.50
CA LEU A 51 0.56 10.67 2.34
C LEU A 51 1.86 10.72 1.53
N VAL A 52 1.76 10.50 0.21
CA VAL A 52 2.93 10.46 -0.67
C VAL A 52 2.96 11.71 -1.53
N ALA A 53 4.09 12.42 -1.48
CA ALA A 53 4.35 13.57 -2.34
C ALA A 53 5.54 13.29 -3.24
N TRP A 54 5.49 13.83 -4.46
CA TRP A 54 6.58 13.79 -5.43
C TRP A 54 6.90 15.21 -5.85
N GLN A 55 8.17 15.60 -5.65
CA GLN A 55 8.62 16.97 -5.95
C GLN A 55 7.73 18.03 -5.29
N GLY A 56 7.36 17.79 -4.03
CA GLY A 56 6.54 18.70 -3.25
C GLY A 56 5.04 18.64 -3.52
N ARG A 57 4.58 17.80 -4.43
CA ARG A 57 3.17 17.71 -4.81
C ARG A 57 2.58 16.39 -4.29
N GLN A 58 1.48 16.49 -3.56
CA GLN A 58 0.79 15.30 -3.04
C GLN A 58 0.14 14.55 -4.20
N ILE A 59 0.53 13.28 -4.38
CA ILE A 59 0.08 12.49 -5.52
C ILE A 59 -0.65 11.20 -5.15
N GLY A 60 -0.45 10.69 -3.95
CA GLY A 60 -1.02 9.39 -3.61
C GLY A 60 -0.94 9.05 -2.14
N TYR A 61 -1.27 7.81 -1.85
CA TYR A 61 -1.42 7.27 -0.51
C TYR A 61 -0.79 5.88 -0.44
N LEU A 62 -0.21 5.58 0.71
CA LEU A 62 0.36 4.26 0.99
C LEU A 62 0.06 3.92 2.44
N GLN A 63 -0.33 2.68 2.71
CA GLN A 63 -0.47 2.19 4.08
C GLN A 63 0.33 0.91 4.23
N ALA A 64 1.17 0.87 5.26
CA ALA A 64 1.90 -0.32 5.67
C ALA A 64 1.43 -0.70 7.07
N TYR A 65 1.31 -2.00 7.36
CA TYR A 65 0.80 -2.44 8.65
C TYR A 65 1.37 -3.80 9.01
N ASP A 66 1.55 -4.00 10.32
CA ASP A 66 1.92 -5.31 10.84
C ASP A 66 0.75 -6.26 10.62
N ALA A 67 0.98 -7.31 9.82
CA ALA A 67 -0.10 -8.20 9.39
C ALA A 67 -0.72 -8.97 10.55
N ALA A 68 0.09 -9.39 11.52
CA ALA A 68 -0.43 -10.11 12.69
C ALA A 68 -1.33 -9.24 13.56
N SER A 69 -0.99 -7.95 13.71
CA SER A 69 -1.81 -7.00 14.48
C SER A 69 -3.09 -6.63 13.76
N ALA A 70 -3.03 -6.54 12.42
CA ALA A 70 -4.20 -6.19 11.61
C ALA A 70 -5.29 -7.26 11.67
N VAL A 71 -4.88 -8.54 11.70
CA VAL A 71 -5.80 -9.68 11.79
C VAL A 71 -5.27 -10.62 12.88
N PRO A 72 -5.54 -10.32 14.17
CA PRO A 72 -4.98 -11.10 15.29
C PRO A 72 -5.32 -12.58 15.24
N GLU A 73 -6.49 -12.94 14.74
CA GLU A 73 -6.92 -14.32 14.57
C GLU A 73 -6.39 -15.00 13.32
N GLY A 74 -5.61 -14.26 12.50
CA GLY A 74 -5.01 -14.80 11.31
C GLY A 74 -3.75 -15.61 11.61
N ASP A 75 -3.11 -16.09 10.52
CA ASP A 75 -1.92 -16.93 10.61
C ASP A 75 -0.66 -16.23 10.07
N ALA A 76 -0.64 -14.90 10.08
CA ALA A 76 0.51 -14.15 9.61
C ALA A 76 1.74 -14.41 10.49
N GLU A 77 2.87 -14.66 9.86
CA GLU A 77 4.13 -14.86 10.58
C GLU A 77 4.65 -13.54 11.17
N PRO A 78 5.33 -13.59 12.33
CA PRO A 78 5.95 -12.40 12.90
C PRO A 78 6.90 -11.73 11.89
N GLY A 79 6.85 -10.40 11.82
CA GLY A 79 7.66 -9.65 10.86
C GLY A 79 7.05 -9.52 9.48
N SER A 80 5.86 -10.08 9.24
CA SER A 80 5.13 -9.88 7.99
C SER A 80 4.36 -8.58 8.05
N PHE A 81 4.56 -7.73 7.05
CA PHE A 81 3.82 -6.48 6.88
C PHE A 81 2.92 -6.58 5.65
N GLY A 82 1.76 -5.95 5.72
CA GLY A 82 0.92 -5.75 4.54
C GLY A 82 1.13 -4.35 3.98
N ILE A 83 0.87 -4.16 2.70
CA ILE A 83 0.97 -2.86 2.05
C ILE A 83 -0.11 -2.69 1.00
N ASP A 84 -0.68 -1.49 0.96
CA ASP A 84 -1.63 -1.06 -0.05
C ASP A 84 -1.29 0.36 -0.46
N LEU A 85 -1.60 0.72 -1.70
CA LEU A 85 -1.29 2.06 -2.22
C LEU A 85 -2.21 2.42 -3.36
N PHE A 86 -2.30 3.72 -3.63
CA PHE A 86 -2.87 4.22 -4.88
C PHE A 86 -2.25 5.57 -5.24
N ILE A 87 -2.30 5.90 -6.52
CA ILE A 87 -2.06 7.27 -7.00
C ILE A 87 -3.43 7.92 -7.11
N GLY A 88 -3.64 8.99 -6.35
CA GLY A 88 -4.93 9.69 -6.33
C GLY A 88 -5.11 10.67 -7.47
N GLU A 89 -4.03 11.38 -7.82
CA GLU A 89 -4.08 12.40 -8.88
C GLU A 89 -4.03 11.73 -10.27
N PRO A 90 -5.10 11.84 -11.07
CA PRO A 90 -5.17 11.14 -12.37
C PRO A 90 -4.00 11.44 -13.31
N SER A 91 -3.50 12.68 -13.30
CA SER A 91 -2.41 13.09 -14.19
C SER A 91 -1.07 12.40 -13.90
N TYR A 92 -0.95 11.74 -12.76
CA TYR A 92 0.28 11.03 -12.38
C TYR A 92 0.18 9.51 -12.55
N VAL A 93 -0.98 9.02 -12.98
CA VAL A 93 -1.19 7.59 -13.22
C VAL A 93 -0.48 7.15 -14.50
N GLY A 94 0.10 5.95 -14.50
CA GLY A 94 0.73 5.37 -15.69
C GLY A 94 2.11 5.90 -16.00
N LYS A 95 2.77 6.56 -15.05
CA LYS A 95 4.11 7.15 -15.26
C LYS A 95 5.21 6.45 -14.45
N GLY A 96 4.91 5.29 -13.87
CA GLY A 96 5.89 4.53 -13.09
C GLY A 96 6.12 5.07 -11.69
N LEU A 97 5.39 6.10 -11.26
CA LEU A 97 5.60 6.71 -9.95
C LEU A 97 5.20 5.79 -8.81
N GLY A 98 4.10 5.05 -8.96
CA GLY A 98 3.67 4.08 -7.96
C GLY A 98 4.72 3.01 -7.70
N THR A 99 5.29 2.46 -8.76
CA THR A 99 6.39 1.49 -8.67
C THR A 99 7.58 2.08 -7.93
N ALA A 100 7.94 3.33 -8.27
CA ALA A 100 9.09 3.99 -7.68
C ALA A 100 8.90 4.25 -6.18
N PHE A 101 7.75 4.80 -5.78
CA PHE A 101 7.58 5.10 -4.35
C PHE A 101 7.31 3.85 -3.53
N LEU A 102 6.67 2.84 -4.10
CA LEU A 102 6.50 1.55 -3.42
C LEU A 102 7.85 0.90 -3.16
N GLY A 103 8.74 0.90 -4.17
CA GLY A 103 10.10 0.38 -4.03
C GLY A 103 10.87 1.09 -2.94
N ALA A 104 10.84 2.43 -2.96
CA ALA A 104 11.56 3.23 -1.97
C ALA A 104 11.06 2.98 -0.54
N TYR A 105 9.75 2.93 -0.35
CA TYR A 105 9.18 2.73 0.99
C TYR A 105 9.43 1.33 1.52
N THR A 106 9.24 0.31 0.69
CA THR A 106 9.45 -1.08 1.10
C THR A 106 10.93 -1.39 1.36
N ASP A 107 11.84 -0.82 0.57
CA ASP A 107 13.27 -0.94 0.85
C ASP A 107 13.61 -0.37 2.23
N ARG A 108 13.02 0.78 2.58
CA ARG A 108 13.24 1.40 3.89
C ARG A 108 12.74 0.52 5.03
N LEU A 109 11.55 -0.06 4.87
CA LEU A 109 10.98 -0.96 5.88
C LEU A 109 11.85 -2.19 6.10
N LEU A 110 12.31 -2.81 5.01
CA LEU A 110 13.11 -4.03 5.08
C LEU A 110 14.50 -3.75 5.64
N LYS A 111 15.15 -2.67 5.21
CA LYS A 111 16.48 -2.29 5.72
C LYS A 111 16.45 -1.87 7.18
N GLY A 112 15.36 -1.26 7.62
CA GLY A 112 15.19 -0.85 9.01
C GLY A 112 14.98 -1.99 9.98
N GLY A 113 14.79 -3.21 9.49
CA GLY A 113 14.62 -4.39 10.33
C GLY A 113 13.24 -4.57 10.94
N ARG A 114 12.32 -3.66 10.68
CA ARG A 114 10.95 -3.75 11.21
C ARG A 114 10.15 -4.84 10.52
N ALA A 115 10.38 -5.01 9.22
CA ALA A 115 9.71 -6.03 8.42
C ALA A 115 10.73 -7.04 7.91
N ALA A 116 10.40 -8.33 7.99
CA ALA A 116 11.16 -9.40 7.36
C ALA A 116 10.62 -9.69 5.96
N ARG A 117 9.31 -9.51 5.78
CA ARG A 117 8.59 -9.76 4.52
C ARG A 117 7.45 -8.76 4.40
N ILE A 118 7.21 -8.28 3.20
CA ILE A 118 6.09 -7.40 2.90
C ILE A 118 5.17 -8.12 1.91
N LEU A 119 3.88 -8.14 2.23
CA LEU A 119 2.85 -8.82 1.46
C LEU A 119 1.96 -7.81 0.76
N GLY A 120 1.62 -8.08 -0.50
CA GLY A 120 0.60 -7.34 -1.24
C GLY A 120 -0.39 -8.32 -1.83
N ARG A 121 -1.66 -7.93 -1.94
CA ARG A 121 -2.72 -8.78 -2.47
C ARG A 121 -3.57 -8.03 -3.49
N PRO A 122 -2.99 -7.64 -4.63
CA PRO A 122 -3.76 -6.96 -5.66
C PRO A 122 -4.83 -7.89 -6.24
N ALA A 123 -5.91 -7.30 -6.71
CA ALA A 123 -6.86 -8.06 -7.53
C ALA A 123 -6.12 -8.58 -8.75
N ARG A 124 -6.32 -9.86 -9.08
CA ARG A 124 -5.66 -10.48 -10.22
C ARG A 124 -5.98 -9.73 -11.53
N ALA A 125 -7.19 -9.21 -11.65
CA ALA A 125 -7.62 -8.45 -12.82
C ALA A 125 -7.00 -7.03 -12.88
N ASN A 126 -6.43 -6.54 -11.78
CA ASN A 126 -5.79 -5.24 -11.74
C ASN A 126 -4.33 -5.36 -12.20
N HIS A 127 -4.15 -5.48 -13.53
CA HIS A 127 -2.83 -5.73 -14.12
C HIS A 127 -1.84 -4.61 -13.82
N ARG A 128 -2.31 -3.37 -13.72
CA ARG A 128 -1.44 -2.24 -13.38
C ARG A 128 -0.86 -2.39 -11.97
N ALA A 129 -1.68 -2.80 -11.01
CA ALA A 129 -1.22 -3.03 -9.64
C ALA A 129 -0.24 -4.19 -9.57
N VAL A 130 -0.54 -5.29 -10.26
CA VAL A 130 0.37 -6.45 -10.31
C VAL A 130 1.73 -6.04 -10.87
N ARG A 131 1.76 -5.32 -12.00
CA ARG A 131 3.01 -4.84 -12.60
C ARG A 131 3.74 -3.85 -11.67
N CYS A 132 2.98 -3.03 -10.96
CA CYS A 132 3.56 -2.09 -10.00
C CYS A 132 4.33 -2.83 -8.88
N LEU A 133 3.71 -3.86 -8.31
CA LEU A 133 4.37 -4.65 -7.28
C LEU A 133 5.58 -5.40 -7.84
N GLU A 134 5.44 -6.02 -9.01
CA GLU A 134 6.58 -6.71 -9.64
C GLU A 134 7.76 -5.76 -9.85
N GLY A 135 7.49 -4.57 -10.39
CA GLY A 135 8.52 -3.56 -10.61
C GLY A 135 9.19 -3.06 -9.34
N ALA A 136 8.48 -3.13 -8.21
CA ALA A 136 9.01 -2.73 -6.90
C ALA A 136 9.75 -3.86 -6.18
N GLY A 137 9.83 -5.06 -6.78
CA GLY A 137 10.58 -6.17 -6.24
C GLY A 137 9.76 -7.28 -5.61
N PHE A 138 8.44 -7.21 -5.75
CA PHE A 138 7.56 -8.28 -5.26
C PHE A 138 7.52 -9.44 -6.26
N HIS A 139 7.33 -10.64 -5.76
CA HIS A 139 7.16 -11.84 -6.57
C HIS A 139 5.88 -12.56 -6.14
N PRO A 140 5.20 -13.26 -7.07
CA PRO A 140 4.03 -14.04 -6.71
C PRO A 140 4.39 -15.18 -5.76
N LEU A 141 3.50 -15.42 -4.79
CA LEU A 141 3.57 -16.59 -3.92
C LEU A 141 2.81 -17.74 -4.58
N GLU A 142 2.78 -18.90 -3.90
CA GLU A 142 2.02 -20.03 -4.38
C GLU A 142 0.57 -19.62 -4.71
N ASP A 143 0.13 -19.92 -5.93
CA ASP A 143 -1.16 -19.43 -6.41
C ASP A 143 -2.26 -20.44 -6.05
N GLU A 144 -3.11 -20.07 -5.12
CA GLU A 144 -4.25 -20.87 -4.71
C GLU A 144 -5.49 -20.63 -5.58
N GLY A 145 -5.37 -19.75 -6.60
CA GLY A 145 -6.49 -19.30 -7.42
C GLY A 145 -7.26 -18.18 -6.71
N GLY A 146 -8.40 -17.84 -7.25
CA GLY A 146 -9.25 -16.81 -6.69
C GLY A 146 -8.98 -15.41 -7.22
N PRO A 147 -9.71 -14.40 -6.73
CA PRO A 147 -9.69 -13.05 -7.30
C PRO A 147 -8.47 -12.21 -6.90
N LEU A 148 -7.75 -12.59 -5.85
CA LEU A 148 -6.57 -11.88 -5.40
C LEU A 148 -5.30 -12.67 -5.68
N LEU A 149 -4.21 -11.97 -5.99
CA LEU A 149 -2.91 -12.59 -6.20
C LEU A 149 -2.00 -12.21 -5.02
N ALA A 150 -1.60 -13.20 -4.23
CA ALA A 150 -0.67 -12.95 -3.13
C ALA A 150 0.74 -12.76 -3.66
N MET A 151 1.38 -11.67 -3.24
CA MET A 151 2.76 -11.34 -3.65
C MET A 151 3.57 -10.93 -2.43
N ALA A 152 4.87 -11.13 -2.50
CA ALA A 152 5.76 -10.82 -1.38
C ALA A 152 7.07 -10.21 -1.85
N LYS A 153 7.65 -9.38 -0.97
CA LYS A 153 9.01 -8.86 -1.12
C LYS A 153 9.74 -9.17 0.19
N ASP A 154 10.85 -9.88 0.07
CA ASP A 154 11.60 -10.34 1.24
C ASP A 154 12.82 -9.46 1.49
N ARG A 155 13.30 -9.47 2.75
CA ARG A 155 14.53 -8.80 3.13
C ARG A 155 15.70 -9.40 2.32
N PRO A 156 16.55 -8.55 1.71
CA PRO A 156 17.72 -9.07 0.99
C PRO A 156 18.59 -9.95 1.88
N GLY A 157 19.05 -11.07 1.34
CA GLY A 157 19.91 -12.01 2.06
C GLY A 157 19.19 -12.94 3.04
N ALA A 158 17.86 -12.91 3.03
CA ALA A 158 17.07 -13.80 3.86
C ALA A 158 16.90 -15.17 3.20
#